data_b02eae45825512b451436f0755b8883a
#
_entry.id   b02eae45825512b451436f0755b8883a
#
_cell.length_a   1.000
_cell.length_b   1.000
_cell.length_c   1.000
_cell.angle_alpha   90.00
_cell.angle_beta   90.00
_cell.angle_gamma   90.00
#
_symmetry.space_group_name_H-M   'P 1'
#
loop_
_entity.id
_entity.type
_entity.pdbx_description
1 polymer ?
#
loop_
_entity_poly.entity_id
_entity_poly.type
_entity_poly.pdbx_seq_one_letter_code
_entity_poly.pdbx_strand_id
1 'polypeptide(L)'
;MNRKDFFAELKRRKVYSVAVTYAVVAWLLIQVVTQVFPPFEVPNWAERLVIIAIVLGFPIALAFAWIYDITSHGIVRTREAQRERTEKTVEPSHSTDRSIAVLPFTDLSPDQDHAYFSDGVAEEILTALAKVDGLRVAARRSSFWFRGKEAELPEIAQRLNVDHVLEGSIRRDGNLVRVAAELIDARNGFTIWSETYEREMHGIFAVQDEITCSIVDALKLKLEISPPPRSGSTDAYDLYLQGLFLSDKSTEEGLRASLEFFGRALDKDPRFARAWTGIAKSWLWLADGYVEPLEAYSKVREAAVNAINIDDGEAEAHVYLAETKRILDWDLRGAEAEYLRAFEIDSNSTPSNYFIAAFYAAIGEREKALTYLSRTAKIDPASLWVSNFACEIYRYFGLIDEAMAAGERSLQLDPTFLYSEPLLAALYREMGRFDDAIALYKKSQDLSGRVPFGLAITYAKMNRREEAREILEAVCASRGSYTPGDAIAHVYVVLNEHEDAMRELERAYEEHSSSLHFIGIAPEFAPLRSDKRFVSIVERIGLKPQKVFAVTAA
;
A
#
# COMPACT_ATOMS: atom_id res chain seq x y z
N MET A 1 21.97 6.24 37.68
CA MET A 1 21.58 4.90 37.17
C MET A 1 21.32 4.02 38.39
N ASN A 2 20.07 3.57 38.57
CA ASN A 2 19.66 2.84 39.75
C ASN A 2 20.20 1.40 39.70
N ARG A 3 20.60 0.80 40.85
CA ARG A 3 21.16 -0.57 40.84
C ARG A 3 20.27 -1.62 40.13
N LYS A 4 18.96 -1.45 40.20
CA LYS A 4 18.00 -2.34 39.53
C LYS A 4 18.03 -2.24 38.02
N ASP A 5 18.27 -1.04 37.46
CA ASP A 5 18.35 -0.81 36.03
C ASP A 5 19.63 -1.38 35.42
N PHE A 6 20.74 -1.36 36.20
CA PHE A 6 22.03 -1.94 35.78
C PHE A 6 21.96 -3.47 35.64
N PHE A 7 21.34 -4.16 36.61
CA PHE A 7 21.20 -5.62 36.53
C PHE A 7 20.22 -6.07 35.43
N ALA A 8 19.17 -5.29 35.20
CA ALA A 8 18.24 -5.54 34.10
C ALA A 8 18.94 -5.40 32.71
N GLU A 9 19.80 -4.39 32.57
CA GLU A 9 20.59 -4.16 31.36
C GLU A 9 21.63 -5.27 31.10
N LEU A 10 22.32 -5.75 32.15
CA LEU A 10 23.23 -6.91 32.07
C LEU A 10 22.54 -8.20 31.61
N LYS A 11 21.33 -8.43 32.10
CA LYS A 11 20.50 -9.59 31.72
C LYS A 11 20.00 -9.46 30.27
N ARG A 12 19.61 -8.26 29.87
CA ARG A 12 19.11 -7.95 28.53
C ARG A 12 20.19 -8.14 27.44
N ARG A 13 21.44 -7.82 27.74
CA ARG A 13 22.59 -7.90 26.80
C ARG A 13 23.26 -9.27 26.76
N LYS A 14 22.71 -10.31 27.34
CA LYS A 14 23.28 -11.66 27.42
C LYS A 14 24.69 -11.74 28.01
N VAL A 15 25.19 -10.67 28.63
CA VAL A 15 26.52 -10.62 29.26
C VAL A 15 26.67 -11.72 30.31
N TYR A 16 25.59 -12.05 31.02
CA TYR A 16 25.57 -13.14 31.99
C TYR A 16 25.81 -14.51 31.35
N SER A 17 25.24 -14.77 30.16
CA SER A 17 25.48 -16.03 29.42
C SER A 17 26.93 -16.17 29.00
N VAL A 18 27.54 -15.07 28.49
CA VAL A 18 28.94 -15.07 28.10
C VAL A 18 29.86 -15.28 29.32
N ALA A 19 29.55 -14.65 30.46
CA ALA A 19 30.29 -14.85 31.70
C ALA A 19 30.26 -16.30 32.18
N VAL A 20 29.10 -16.95 32.17
CA VAL A 20 28.94 -18.35 32.56
C VAL A 20 29.66 -19.28 31.61
N THR A 21 29.51 -19.08 30.29
CA THR A 21 30.19 -19.89 29.27
C THR A 21 31.72 -19.75 29.37
N TYR A 22 32.22 -18.52 29.56
CA TYR A 22 33.65 -18.27 29.76
C TYR A 22 34.16 -18.97 31.02
N ALA A 23 33.45 -18.90 32.13
CA ALA A 23 33.85 -19.54 33.39
C ALA A 23 33.93 -21.07 33.25
N VAL A 24 32.99 -21.70 32.55
CA VAL A 24 33.01 -23.17 32.29
C VAL A 24 34.18 -23.53 31.40
N VAL A 25 34.41 -22.83 30.30
CA VAL A 25 35.53 -23.08 29.38
C VAL A 25 36.88 -22.84 30.08
N ALA A 26 37.01 -21.76 30.84
CA ALA A 26 38.21 -21.44 31.61
C ALA A 26 38.53 -22.53 32.65
N TRP A 27 37.52 -23.03 33.36
CA TRP A 27 37.66 -24.13 34.31
C TRP A 27 38.16 -25.40 33.64
N LEU A 28 37.59 -25.77 32.48
CA LEU A 28 38.02 -26.95 31.69
C LEU A 28 39.46 -26.79 31.21
N LEU A 29 39.86 -25.61 30.71
CA LEU A 29 41.22 -25.31 30.24
C LEU A 29 42.23 -25.43 31.39
N ILE A 30 41.88 -24.86 32.57
CA ILE A 30 42.76 -24.98 33.74
C ILE A 30 42.92 -26.45 34.15
N GLN A 31 41.87 -27.25 34.15
CA GLN A 31 41.95 -28.68 34.44
C GLN A 31 42.83 -29.41 33.45
N VAL A 32 42.72 -29.13 32.14
CA VAL A 32 43.57 -29.72 31.11
C VAL A 32 45.04 -29.32 31.32
N VAL A 33 45.32 -28.04 31.55
CA VAL A 33 46.70 -27.54 31.73
C VAL A 33 47.34 -28.16 32.95
N THR A 34 46.63 -28.22 34.09
CA THR A 34 47.17 -28.81 35.34
C THR A 34 47.43 -30.33 35.27
N GLN A 35 46.68 -31.03 34.42
CA GLN A 35 46.82 -32.48 34.24
C GLN A 35 47.79 -32.86 33.13
N VAL A 36 47.90 -32.07 32.05
CA VAL A 36 48.70 -32.39 30.86
C VAL A 36 50.13 -31.84 30.98
N PHE A 37 50.36 -30.69 31.55
CA PHE A 37 51.69 -30.07 31.61
C PHE A 37 52.71 -30.85 32.45
N PRO A 38 52.40 -31.45 33.61
CA PRO A 38 53.37 -32.21 34.39
C PRO A 38 53.93 -33.44 33.66
N PRO A 39 53.14 -34.30 32.96
CA PRO A 39 53.68 -35.45 32.22
C PRO A 39 54.57 -35.07 31.05
N PHE A 40 54.46 -33.83 30.50
CA PHE A 40 55.28 -33.34 29.38
C PHE A 40 56.48 -32.52 29.85
N GLU A 41 56.81 -32.52 31.15
CA GLU A 41 57.90 -31.73 31.75
C GLU A 41 57.87 -30.22 31.42
N VAL A 42 56.67 -29.68 31.20
CA VAL A 42 56.50 -28.26 30.90
C VAL A 42 56.86 -27.42 32.15
N PRO A 43 57.69 -26.36 32.01
CA PRO A 43 58.10 -25.57 33.17
C PRO A 43 56.92 -24.94 33.90
N ASN A 44 56.91 -24.91 35.23
CA ASN A 44 55.83 -24.34 36.08
C ASN A 44 55.52 -22.89 35.80
N TRP A 45 56.41 -22.11 35.19
CA TRP A 45 56.11 -20.75 34.79
C TRP A 45 55.11 -20.67 33.62
N ALA A 46 55.14 -21.66 32.71
CA ALA A 46 54.21 -21.72 31.55
C ALA A 46 52.77 -22.00 32.01
N GLU A 47 52.60 -22.92 32.99
CA GLU A 47 51.29 -23.17 33.61
C GLU A 47 50.70 -21.90 34.23
N ARG A 48 51.52 -21.17 35.02
CA ARG A 48 51.14 -19.91 35.64
C ARG A 48 50.79 -18.86 34.60
N LEU A 49 51.52 -18.78 33.50
CA LEU A 49 51.28 -17.84 32.43
C LEU A 49 49.94 -18.07 31.73
N VAL A 50 49.59 -19.34 31.46
CA VAL A 50 48.27 -19.70 30.88
C VAL A 50 47.14 -19.33 31.83
N ILE A 51 47.26 -19.64 33.11
CA ILE A 51 46.26 -19.29 34.10
C ILE A 51 46.06 -17.76 34.19
N ILE A 52 47.15 -17.00 34.20
CA ILE A 52 47.09 -15.53 34.19
C ILE A 52 46.45 -15.00 32.91
N ALA A 53 46.75 -15.58 31.75
CA ALA A 53 46.15 -15.19 30.47
C ALA A 53 44.61 -15.44 30.47
N ILE A 54 44.16 -16.58 31.02
CA ILE A 54 42.75 -16.89 31.16
C ILE A 54 42.05 -15.89 32.11
N VAL A 55 42.65 -15.55 33.22
CA VAL A 55 42.08 -14.58 34.18
C VAL A 55 42.00 -13.18 33.58
N LEU A 56 43.03 -12.73 32.86
CA LEU A 56 43.05 -11.42 32.18
C LEU A 56 42.11 -11.38 30.97
N GLY A 57 41.84 -12.51 30.33
CA GLY A 57 40.89 -12.63 29.21
C GLY A 57 39.43 -12.43 29.61
N PHE A 58 39.09 -12.70 30.87
CA PHE A 58 37.72 -12.56 31.35
C PHE A 58 37.13 -11.16 31.25
N PRO A 59 37.76 -10.11 31.78
CA PRO A 59 37.26 -8.73 31.63
C PRO A 59 37.22 -8.29 30.15
N ILE A 60 38.15 -8.77 29.33
CA ILE A 60 38.18 -8.47 27.89
C ILE A 60 36.97 -9.14 27.21
N ALA A 61 36.68 -10.38 27.52
CA ALA A 61 35.49 -11.09 26.99
C ALA A 61 34.18 -10.41 27.39
N LEU A 62 34.09 -9.91 28.61
CA LEU A 62 32.93 -9.14 29.07
C LEU A 62 32.82 -7.78 28.34
N ALA A 63 33.90 -7.08 28.10
CA ALA A 63 33.92 -5.83 27.35
C ALA A 63 33.48 -6.06 25.89
N PHE A 64 33.95 -7.13 25.25
CA PHE A 64 33.51 -7.53 23.93
C PHE A 64 32.01 -7.89 23.90
N ALA A 65 31.51 -8.63 24.89
CA ALA A 65 30.10 -8.96 25.00
C ALA A 65 29.21 -7.73 25.24
N TRP A 66 29.79 -6.66 25.80
CA TRP A 66 29.09 -5.38 25.98
C TRP A 66 28.99 -4.57 24.69
N ILE A 67 30.00 -4.65 23.82
CA ILE A 67 30.13 -3.83 22.59
C ILE A 67 29.56 -4.56 21.36
N TYR A 68 29.64 -5.90 21.31
CA TYR A 68 29.26 -6.72 20.16
C TYR A 68 28.23 -7.78 20.55
N ASP A 69 27.24 -8.00 19.66
CA ASP A 69 26.30 -9.12 19.78
C ASP A 69 26.61 -10.15 18.68
N ILE A 70 26.52 -11.45 19.02
CA ILE A 70 26.75 -12.55 18.07
C ILE A 70 25.42 -12.93 17.46
N THR A 71 25.27 -12.69 16.16
CA THR A 71 24.07 -13.04 15.37
C THR A 71 24.37 -14.24 14.45
N SER A 72 23.32 -14.82 13.86
CA SER A 72 23.45 -15.93 12.90
C SER A 72 24.25 -15.58 11.63
N HIS A 73 24.53 -14.29 11.39
CA HIS A 73 25.29 -13.79 10.24
C HIS A 73 26.65 -13.20 10.60
N GLY A 74 27.10 -13.31 11.86
CA GLY A 74 28.43 -12.83 12.29
C GLY A 74 28.40 -11.92 13.52
N ILE A 75 29.55 -11.26 13.78
CA ILE A 75 29.76 -10.35 14.91
C ILE A 75 29.43 -8.92 14.47
N VAL A 76 28.38 -8.31 15.03
CA VAL A 76 27.91 -6.96 14.68
C VAL A 76 27.92 -6.05 15.90
N ARG A 77 28.12 -4.73 15.73
CA ARG A 77 28.02 -3.76 16.84
C ARG A 77 26.62 -3.75 17.41
N THR A 78 26.48 -3.73 18.72
CA THR A 78 25.19 -3.81 19.45
C THR A 78 24.14 -2.78 18.97
N ARG A 79 24.56 -1.60 18.45
CA ARG A 79 23.63 -0.61 17.86
C ARG A 79 23.05 -1.02 16.51
N GLU A 80 23.80 -1.75 15.70
CA GLU A 80 23.36 -2.27 14.40
C GLU A 80 22.49 -3.53 14.58
N ALA A 81 22.90 -4.42 15.48
CA ALA A 81 22.11 -5.58 15.88
C ALA A 81 20.76 -5.18 16.52
N GLN A 82 20.66 -4.00 17.15
CA GLN A 82 19.40 -3.46 17.65
C GLN A 82 18.50 -2.94 16.52
N ARG A 83 19.06 -2.35 15.46
CA ARG A 83 18.31 -1.98 14.25
C ARG A 83 17.79 -3.24 13.53
N GLU A 84 18.62 -4.23 13.26
CA GLU A 84 18.21 -5.50 12.67
C GLU A 84 17.21 -6.29 13.54
N ARG A 85 17.28 -6.17 14.87
CA ARG A 85 16.28 -6.76 15.78
C ARG A 85 15.00 -5.96 15.82
N THR A 86 15.03 -4.64 15.66
CA THR A 86 13.81 -3.83 15.54
C THR A 86 13.13 -4.09 14.19
N GLU A 87 13.88 -4.44 13.15
CA GLU A 87 13.35 -4.87 11.86
C GLU A 87 12.91 -6.35 11.84
N LYS A 88 13.57 -7.23 12.63
CA LYS A 88 13.21 -8.66 12.74
C LYS A 88 12.33 -9.04 13.92
N THR A 89 12.18 -8.18 14.94
CA THR A 89 11.20 -8.33 16.00
C THR A 89 10.04 -7.35 15.82
N VAL A 90 9.44 -7.37 14.65
CA VAL A 90 8.00 -7.56 14.66
C VAL A 90 7.79 -9.06 14.89
N GLU A 91 8.05 -9.56 16.11
CA GLU A 91 7.23 -10.64 16.61
C GLU A 91 5.79 -10.15 16.40
N PRO A 92 4.90 -10.94 15.79
CA PRO A 92 3.51 -10.62 15.86
C PRO A 92 3.24 -10.47 17.37
N SER A 93 2.98 -9.25 17.82
CA SER A 93 2.28 -9.05 19.07
C SER A 93 1.11 -10.00 18.92
N HIS A 94 1.02 -11.02 19.76
CA HIS A 94 -0.20 -11.74 20.00
C HIS A 94 -1.17 -10.73 20.61
N SER A 95 -1.59 -9.76 19.76
CA SER A 95 -2.88 -9.13 19.94
C SER A 95 -3.87 -10.25 19.74
N THR A 96 -4.83 -10.34 20.61
CA THR A 96 -5.99 -11.23 20.51
C THR A 96 -6.82 -10.99 19.24
N ASP A 97 -6.37 -10.13 18.33
CA ASP A 97 -7.01 -9.77 17.07
C ASP A 97 -6.80 -10.90 16.07
N ARG A 98 -7.86 -11.62 15.79
CA ARG A 98 -7.90 -12.65 14.75
C ARG A 98 -7.78 -12.00 13.39
N SER A 99 -7.12 -12.70 12.46
CA SER A 99 -6.90 -12.19 11.12
C SER A 99 -7.26 -13.22 10.06
N ILE A 100 -7.87 -12.75 8.96
CA ILE A 100 -8.37 -13.58 7.88
C ILE A 100 -8.09 -12.95 6.52
N ALA A 101 -7.77 -13.78 5.53
CA ALA A 101 -7.81 -13.43 4.12
C ALA A 101 -8.92 -14.20 3.43
N VAL A 102 -9.69 -13.53 2.59
CA VAL A 102 -10.68 -14.16 1.70
C VAL A 102 -10.07 -14.22 0.31
N LEU A 103 -9.74 -15.41 -0.16
CA LEU A 103 -9.19 -15.61 -1.51
C LEU A 103 -10.30 -15.50 -2.58
N PRO A 104 -9.96 -15.19 -3.84
CA PRO A 104 -10.91 -15.27 -4.93
C PRO A 104 -11.44 -16.69 -5.06
N PHE A 105 -12.75 -16.83 -5.17
CA PHE A 105 -13.36 -18.15 -5.29
C PHE A 105 -13.17 -18.71 -6.70
N THR A 106 -12.89 -19.99 -6.79
CA THR A 106 -12.69 -20.67 -8.08
C THR A 106 -14.02 -20.84 -8.81
N ASP A 107 -14.10 -20.42 -10.06
CA ASP A 107 -15.27 -20.66 -10.91
C ASP A 107 -15.23 -22.09 -11.46
N LEU A 108 -16.21 -22.91 -11.06
CA LEU A 108 -16.42 -24.29 -11.52
C LEU A 108 -17.67 -24.40 -12.43
N SER A 109 -18.15 -23.28 -12.97
CA SER A 109 -19.31 -23.25 -13.88
C SER A 109 -18.96 -23.92 -15.23
N PRO A 110 -19.93 -24.53 -15.92
CA PRO A 110 -19.68 -25.26 -17.18
C PRO A 110 -19.04 -24.38 -18.26
N ASP A 111 -19.48 -23.12 -18.35
CA ASP A 111 -19.03 -22.19 -19.39
C ASP A 111 -17.79 -21.37 -18.97
N GLN A 112 -17.38 -21.43 -17.70
CA GLN A 112 -16.27 -20.66 -17.09
C GLN A 112 -16.31 -19.15 -17.33
N ASP A 113 -17.48 -18.60 -17.67
CA ASP A 113 -17.69 -17.18 -18.00
C ASP A 113 -18.14 -16.34 -16.78
N HIS A 114 -18.12 -16.94 -15.56
CA HIS A 114 -18.66 -16.33 -14.35
C HIS A 114 -17.58 -15.98 -13.31
N ALA A 115 -16.32 -15.82 -13.72
CA ALA A 115 -15.22 -15.44 -12.82
C ALA A 115 -15.53 -14.12 -12.07
N TYR A 116 -16.16 -13.13 -12.71
CA TYR A 116 -16.60 -11.90 -12.08
C TYR A 116 -17.61 -12.14 -10.93
N PHE A 117 -18.47 -13.16 -11.08
CA PHE A 117 -19.45 -13.51 -10.07
C PHE A 117 -18.81 -14.18 -8.86
N SER A 118 -17.90 -15.12 -9.10
CA SER A 118 -17.14 -15.80 -8.04
C SER A 118 -16.30 -14.81 -7.23
N ASP A 119 -15.69 -13.83 -7.91
CA ASP A 119 -14.97 -12.74 -7.28
C ASP A 119 -15.88 -11.85 -6.43
N GLY A 120 -17.02 -11.47 -6.99
CA GLY A 120 -17.95 -10.61 -6.30
C GLY A 120 -18.52 -11.24 -5.03
N VAL A 121 -18.81 -12.54 -5.04
CA VAL A 121 -19.26 -13.25 -3.83
C VAL A 121 -18.16 -13.24 -2.76
N ALA A 122 -16.91 -13.52 -3.14
CA ALA A 122 -15.77 -13.47 -2.22
C ALA A 122 -15.56 -12.04 -1.65
N GLU A 123 -15.70 -11.01 -2.49
CA GLU A 123 -15.61 -9.60 -2.08
C GLU A 123 -16.70 -9.20 -1.10
N GLU A 124 -17.93 -9.65 -1.31
CA GLU A 124 -19.04 -9.36 -0.41
C GLU A 124 -18.84 -9.99 0.97
N ILE A 125 -18.34 -11.23 1.00
CA ILE A 125 -17.99 -11.91 2.26
C ILE A 125 -16.83 -11.13 2.94
N LEU A 126 -15.82 -10.73 2.21
CA LEU A 126 -14.71 -9.94 2.72
C LEU A 126 -15.20 -8.62 3.33
N THR A 127 -16.08 -7.91 2.61
CA THR A 127 -16.67 -6.64 3.06
C THR A 127 -17.52 -6.81 4.32
N ALA A 128 -18.27 -7.91 4.41
CA ALA A 128 -19.07 -8.21 5.59
C ALA A 128 -18.17 -8.54 6.80
N LEU A 129 -17.12 -9.33 6.59
CA LEU A 129 -16.15 -9.67 7.62
C LEU A 129 -15.33 -8.46 8.11
N ALA A 130 -15.04 -7.49 7.24
CA ALA A 130 -14.32 -6.27 7.59
C ALA A 130 -15.08 -5.38 8.61
N LYS A 131 -16.40 -5.55 8.72
CA LYS A 131 -17.25 -4.85 9.70
C LYS A 131 -17.31 -5.55 11.06
N VAL A 132 -16.66 -6.71 11.23
CA VAL A 132 -16.67 -7.49 12.47
C VAL A 132 -15.60 -6.97 13.42
N ASP A 133 -16.00 -6.53 14.61
CA ASP A 133 -15.06 -6.04 15.62
C ASP A 133 -14.09 -7.13 16.08
N GLY A 134 -12.83 -6.77 16.19
CA GLY A 134 -11.77 -7.69 16.60
C GLY A 134 -11.33 -8.68 15.50
N LEU A 135 -11.80 -8.53 14.26
CA LEU A 135 -11.35 -9.27 13.10
C LEU A 135 -10.60 -8.37 12.12
N ARG A 136 -9.34 -8.65 11.91
CA ARG A 136 -8.53 -7.98 10.89
C ARG A 136 -8.65 -8.75 9.57
N VAL A 137 -9.22 -8.14 8.55
CA VAL A 137 -9.41 -8.74 7.24
C VAL A 137 -8.37 -8.21 6.26
N ALA A 138 -7.68 -9.11 5.55
CA ALA A 138 -6.75 -8.72 4.50
C ALA A 138 -7.52 -8.05 3.36
N ALA A 139 -6.96 -6.98 2.81
CA ALA A 139 -7.62 -6.23 1.77
C ALA A 139 -7.82 -7.07 0.50
N ARG A 140 -8.92 -6.79 -0.22
CA ARG A 140 -9.32 -7.49 -1.44
C ARG A 140 -8.18 -7.64 -2.44
N ARG A 141 -7.49 -6.55 -2.79
CA ARG A 141 -6.44 -6.58 -3.81
C ARG A 141 -5.27 -7.48 -3.44
N SER A 142 -4.88 -7.49 -2.18
CA SER A 142 -3.84 -8.38 -1.68
C SER A 142 -4.26 -9.84 -1.74
N SER A 143 -5.48 -10.16 -1.33
CA SER A 143 -6.04 -11.51 -1.37
C SER A 143 -6.22 -11.99 -2.82
N PHE A 144 -6.74 -11.14 -3.70
CA PHE A 144 -7.02 -11.45 -5.10
C PHE A 144 -5.76 -11.46 -5.99
N TRP A 145 -4.63 -10.96 -5.50
CA TRP A 145 -3.33 -11.11 -6.15
C TRP A 145 -2.94 -12.58 -6.36
N PHE A 146 -3.46 -13.48 -5.55
CA PHE A 146 -3.19 -14.92 -5.64
C PHE A 146 -4.02 -15.64 -6.70
N ARG A 147 -4.90 -14.95 -7.43
CA ARG A 147 -5.72 -15.55 -8.48
C ARG A 147 -4.85 -16.26 -9.53
N GLY A 148 -5.15 -17.55 -9.77
CA GLY A 148 -4.44 -18.35 -10.77
C GLY A 148 -2.95 -18.58 -10.47
N LYS A 149 -2.48 -18.27 -9.27
CA LYS A 149 -1.11 -18.52 -8.84
C LYS A 149 -1.07 -19.76 -7.96
N GLU A 150 -0.14 -20.66 -8.27
CA GLU A 150 0.16 -21.79 -7.42
C GLU A 150 1.00 -21.28 -6.24
N ALA A 151 0.37 -21.02 -5.10
CA ALA A 151 1.02 -20.63 -3.86
C ALA A 151 0.51 -21.52 -2.73
N GLU A 152 1.41 -21.97 -1.84
CA GLU A 152 1.03 -22.75 -0.68
C GLU A 152 0.39 -21.85 0.41
N LEU A 153 -0.58 -22.38 1.15
CA LEU A 153 -1.29 -21.64 2.21
C LEU A 153 -0.36 -20.92 3.20
N PRO A 154 0.76 -21.51 3.67
CA PRO A 154 1.70 -20.78 4.54
C PRO A 154 2.33 -19.55 3.88
N GLU A 155 2.62 -19.60 2.59
CA GLU A 155 3.16 -18.48 1.83
C GLU A 155 2.12 -17.36 1.71
N ILE A 156 0.87 -17.72 1.38
CA ILE A 156 -0.26 -16.78 1.33
C ILE A 156 -0.44 -16.08 2.68
N ALA A 157 -0.49 -16.84 3.75
CA ALA A 157 -0.68 -16.34 5.11
C ALA A 157 0.46 -15.41 5.54
N GLN A 158 1.70 -15.77 5.26
CA GLN A 158 2.87 -14.94 5.56
C GLN A 158 2.84 -13.64 4.76
N ARG A 159 2.51 -13.70 3.48
CA ARG A 159 2.50 -12.53 2.61
C ARG A 159 1.38 -11.56 2.94
N LEU A 160 0.20 -12.08 3.33
CA LEU A 160 -0.96 -11.30 3.75
C LEU A 160 -0.95 -10.97 5.25
N ASN A 161 -0.01 -11.55 6.00
CA ASN A 161 0.11 -11.41 7.45
C ASN A 161 -1.20 -11.76 8.17
N VAL A 162 -1.77 -12.95 7.87
CA VAL A 162 -3.03 -13.44 8.44
C VAL A 162 -2.86 -14.81 9.08
N ASP A 163 -3.71 -15.13 10.06
CA ASP A 163 -3.73 -16.43 10.75
C ASP A 163 -4.68 -17.43 10.07
N HIS A 164 -5.68 -16.93 9.33
CA HIS A 164 -6.71 -17.74 8.70
C HIS A 164 -6.87 -17.37 7.23
N VAL A 165 -7.26 -18.36 6.43
CA VAL A 165 -7.58 -18.18 5.01
C VAL A 165 -8.94 -18.78 4.75
N LEU A 166 -9.82 -18.00 4.11
CA LEU A 166 -11.06 -18.48 3.52
C LEU A 166 -10.83 -18.69 2.04
N GLU A 167 -11.04 -19.92 1.58
CA GLU A 167 -11.06 -20.27 0.18
C GLU A 167 -12.40 -20.89 -0.21
N GLY A 168 -12.68 -20.94 -1.49
CA GLY A 168 -13.93 -21.55 -1.93
C GLY A 168 -14.04 -21.69 -3.45
N SER A 169 -15.16 -22.26 -3.86
CA SER A 169 -15.52 -22.40 -5.26
C SER A 169 -17.00 -22.10 -5.48
N ILE A 170 -17.30 -21.63 -6.66
CA ILE A 170 -18.67 -21.35 -7.10
C ILE A 170 -18.95 -22.10 -8.40
N ARG A 171 -20.11 -22.69 -8.46
CA ARG A 171 -20.67 -23.26 -9.68
C ARG A 171 -22.03 -22.67 -9.92
N ARG A 172 -22.20 -22.00 -11.04
CA ARG A 172 -23.48 -21.48 -11.51
C ARG A 172 -23.99 -22.33 -12.67
N ASP A 173 -25.24 -22.72 -12.60
CA ASP A 173 -25.94 -23.47 -13.65
C ASP A 173 -27.35 -22.83 -13.83
N GLY A 174 -27.46 -21.94 -14.80
CA GLY A 174 -28.65 -21.11 -15.01
C GLY A 174 -28.96 -20.24 -13.77
N ASN A 175 -30.06 -20.54 -13.09
CA ASN A 175 -30.51 -19.83 -11.87
C ASN A 175 -30.02 -20.49 -10.57
N LEU A 176 -29.41 -21.67 -10.64
CA LEU A 176 -28.90 -22.37 -9.46
C LEU A 176 -27.42 -22.01 -9.21
N VAL A 177 -27.12 -21.67 -7.97
CA VAL A 177 -25.75 -21.36 -7.53
C VAL A 177 -25.37 -22.30 -6.39
N ARG A 178 -24.22 -22.95 -6.54
CA ARG A 178 -23.59 -23.75 -5.51
C ARG A 178 -22.30 -23.08 -5.06
N VAL A 179 -22.20 -22.76 -3.77
CA VAL A 179 -21.02 -22.15 -3.14
C VAL A 179 -20.45 -23.14 -2.15
N ALA A 180 -19.20 -23.54 -2.34
CA ALA A 180 -18.42 -24.27 -1.34
C ALA A 180 -17.40 -23.32 -0.73
N ALA A 181 -17.33 -23.25 0.60
CA ALA A 181 -16.41 -22.37 1.31
C ALA A 181 -15.74 -23.14 2.46
N GLU A 182 -14.45 -22.87 2.67
CA GLU A 182 -13.62 -23.53 3.66
C GLU A 182 -12.73 -22.51 4.37
N LEU A 183 -12.76 -22.52 5.72
CA LEU A 183 -11.91 -21.71 6.58
C LEU A 183 -10.77 -22.58 7.11
N ILE A 184 -9.54 -22.15 6.87
CA ILE A 184 -8.33 -22.90 7.19
C ILE A 184 -7.46 -22.11 8.16
N ASP A 185 -6.93 -22.76 9.20
CA ASP A 185 -5.86 -22.22 10.04
C ASP A 185 -4.55 -22.30 9.24
N ALA A 186 -4.06 -21.16 8.79
CA ALA A 186 -2.91 -21.08 7.90
C ALA A 186 -1.57 -21.46 8.56
N ARG A 187 -1.53 -21.53 9.90
CA ARG A 187 -0.33 -21.93 10.66
C ARG A 187 -0.08 -23.43 10.59
N ASN A 188 -1.12 -24.22 10.46
CA ASN A 188 -1.04 -25.68 10.51
C ASN A 188 -1.73 -26.38 9.33
N GLY A 189 -2.46 -25.63 8.48
CA GLY A 189 -3.15 -26.14 7.30
C GLY A 189 -4.43 -26.93 7.60
N PHE A 190 -4.93 -26.90 8.85
CA PHE A 190 -6.16 -27.62 9.19
C PHE A 190 -7.41 -26.78 8.94
N THR A 191 -8.39 -27.42 8.32
CA THR A 191 -9.72 -26.85 8.15
C THR A 191 -10.42 -26.67 9.50
N ILE A 192 -10.85 -25.46 9.78
CA ILE A 192 -11.62 -25.09 10.99
C ILE A 192 -13.12 -25.29 10.73
N TRP A 193 -13.52 -24.93 9.51
CA TRP A 193 -14.92 -24.99 9.07
C TRP A 193 -14.98 -25.18 7.56
N SER A 194 -15.95 -25.97 7.08
CA SER A 194 -16.22 -26.18 5.66
C SER A 194 -17.68 -26.50 5.45
N GLU A 195 -18.34 -25.76 4.57
CA GLU A 195 -19.74 -26.00 4.21
C GLU A 195 -19.99 -25.75 2.72
N THR A 196 -21.09 -26.34 2.23
CA THR A 196 -21.55 -26.16 0.86
C THR A 196 -23.02 -25.72 0.87
N TYR A 197 -23.29 -24.62 0.18
CA TYR A 197 -24.60 -24.02 0.03
C TYR A 197 -25.10 -24.21 -1.40
N GLU A 198 -26.37 -24.52 -1.53
CA GLU A 198 -27.02 -24.61 -2.84
C GLU A 198 -28.33 -23.85 -2.79
N ARG A 199 -28.45 -22.79 -3.58
CA ARG A 199 -29.57 -21.86 -3.60
C ARG A 199 -29.86 -21.38 -5.02
N GLU A 200 -31.05 -20.89 -5.24
CA GLU A 200 -31.32 -20.09 -6.43
C GLU A 200 -30.65 -18.73 -6.36
N MET A 201 -30.36 -18.11 -7.49
CA MET A 201 -29.62 -16.85 -7.60
C MET A 201 -30.19 -15.73 -6.70
N HIS A 202 -31.50 -15.66 -6.55
CA HIS A 202 -32.15 -14.69 -5.66
C HIS A 202 -31.83 -14.90 -4.16
N GLY A 203 -31.31 -16.07 -3.77
CA GLY A 203 -30.88 -16.37 -2.40
C GLY A 203 -29.41 -16.14 -2.13
N ILE A 204 -28.62 -15.62 -3.09
CA ILE A 204 -27.17 -15.51 -2.96
C ILE A 204 -26.74 -14.61 -1.79
N PHE A 205 -27.47 -13.55 -1.52
CA PHE A 205 -27.20 -12.66 -0.39
C PHE A 205 -27.36 -13.38 0.96
N ALA A 206 -28.37 -14.24 1.09
CA ALA A 206 -28.54 -15.07 2.30
C ALA A 206 -27.35 -16.04 2.48
N VAL A 207 -26.84 -16.61 1.40
CA VAL A 207 -25.64 -17.47 1.44
C VAL A 207 -24.41 -16.69 1.91
N GLN A 208 -24.19 -15.47 1.41
CA GLN A 208 -23.08 -14.62 1.85
C GLN A 208 -23.19 -14.29 3.34
N ASP A 209 -24.37 -13.95 3.82
CA ASP A 209 -24.62 -13.67 5.24
C ASP A 209 -24.45 -14.94 6.11
N GLU A 210 -24.96 -16.12 5.66
CA GLU A 210 -24.76 -17.41 6.34
C GLU A 210 -23.28 -17.76 6.46
N ILE A 211 -22.47 -17.59 5.39
CA ILE A 211 -21.02 -17.84 5.42
C ILE A 211 -20.34 -16.89 6.40
N THR A 212 -20.68 -15.60 6.36
CA THR A 212 -20.11 -14.61 7.29
C THR A 212 -20.37 -14.96 8.74
N CYS A 213 -21.62 -15.30 9.09
CA CYS A 213 -22.00 -15.72 10.43
C CYS A 213 -21.24 -16.99 10.87
N SER A 214 -21.16 -18.00 9.99
CA SER A 214 -20.45 -19.24 10.29
C SER A 214 -18.95 -19.03 10.54
N ILE A 215 -18.32 -18.13 9.79
CA ILE A 215 -16.92 -17.75 10.02
C ILE A 215 -16.74 -17.06 11.38
N VAL A 216 -17.62 -16.12 11.71
CA VAL A 216 -17.59 -15.40 12.99
C VAL A 216 -17.74 -16.39 14.16
N ASP A 217 -18.67 -17.34 14.05
CA ASP A 217 -18.86 -18.37 15.07
C ASP A 217 -17.66 -19.31 15.15
N ALA A 218 -17.10 -19.75 14.03
CA ALA A 218 -15.92 -20.61 14.00
C ALA A 218 -14.69 -19.93 14.63
N LEU A 219 -14.57 -18.62 14.44
CA LEU A 219 -13.53 -17.80 15.04
C LEU A 219 -13.87 -17.38 16.49
N LYS A 220 -15.04 -17.73 17.02
CA LYS A 220 -15.53 -17.35 18.36
C LYS A 220 -15.48 -15.83 18.60
N LEU A 221 -15.85 -15.06 17.60
CA LEU A 221 -16.00 -13.62 17.68
C LEU A 221 -17.43 -13.27 18.09
N LYS A 222 -17.63 -12.06 18.62
CA LYS A 222 -18.98 -11.55 18.87
C LYS A 222 -19.40 -10.71 17.66
N LEU A 223 -20.53 -11.05 17.07
CA LEU A 223 -21.24 -10.17 16.14
C LEU A 223 -22.07 -9.19 16.96
N GLU A 224 -21.68 -7.92 16.97
CA GLU A 224 -22.49 -6.87 17.63
C GLU A 224 -23.66 -6.42 16.76
N ILE A 225 -23.62 -6.67 15.45
CA ILE A 225 -24.66 -6.28 14.50
C ILE A 225 -24.89 -7.42 13.51
N SER A 226 -26.13 -7.94 13.45
CA SER A 226 -26.54 -8.75 12.29
C SER A 226 -26.52 -7.85 11.06
N PRO A 227 -25.87 -8.23 9.96
CA PRO A 227 -25.91 -7.44 8.73
C PRO A 227 -27.39 -7.19 8.36
N PRO A 228 -27.78 -5.95 8.01
CA PRO A 228 -29.14 -5.68 7.60
C PRO A 228 -29.48 -6.55 6.39
N PRO A 229 -30.71 -7.09 6.30
CA PRO A 229 -31.10 -7.92 5.17
C PRO A 229 -30.91 -7.11 3.88
N ARG A 230 -30.05 -7.59 3.00
CA ARG A 230 -29.77 -6.96 1.72
C ARG A 230 -30.98 -7.19 0.81
N SER A 231 -31.78 -6.14 0.60
CA SER A 231 -32.87 -6.13 -0.37
C SER A 231 -32.38 -5.45 -1.65
N GLY A 232 -32.27 -6.18 -2.73
CA GLY A 232 -31.87 -5.63 -4.02
C GLY A 232 -32.21 -6.55 -5.18
N SER A 233 -32.29 -6.01 -6.39
CA SER A 233 -32.44 -6.78 -7.61
C SER A 233 -31.17 -7.61 -7.86
N THR A 234 -31.30 -8.92 -7.96
CA THR A 234 -30.20 -9.83 -8.32
C THR A 234 -29.59 -9.50 -9.69
N ASP A 235 -30.41 -9.01 -10.62
CA ASP A 235 -29.96 -8.56 -11.93
C ASP A 235 -29.07 -7.30 -11.81
N ALA A 236 -29.46 -6.36 -10.92
CA ALA A 236 -28.66 -5.17 -10.65
C ALA A 236 -27.32 -5.54 -10.02
N TYR A 237 -27.33 -6.50 -9.11
CA TYR A 237 -26.11 -7.00 -8.46
C TYR A 237 -25.16 -7.68 -9.45
N ASP A 238 -25.66 -8.55 -10.32
CA ASP A 238 -24.86 -9.22 -11.35
C ASP A 238 -24.17 -8.19 -12.29
N LEU A 239 -24.91 -7.17 -12.72
CA LEU A 239 -24.38 -6.07 -13.52
C LEU A 239 -23.34 -5.25 -12.76
N TYR A 240 -23.58 -4.99 -11.48
CA TYR A 240 -22.61 -4.29 -10.62
C TYR A 240 -21.29 -5.05 -10.52
N LEU A 241 -21.33 -6.38 -10.33
CA LEU A 241 -20.11 -7.21 -10.26
C LEU A 241 -19.33 -7.19 -11.58
N GLN A 242 -20.01 -7.18 -12.72
CA GLN A 242 -19.36 -7.02 -14.03
C GLN A 242 -18.67 -5.65 -14.12
N GLY A 243 -19.33 -4.59 -13.66
CA GLY A 243 -18.76 -3.25 -13.58
C GLY A 243 -17.49 -3.20 -12.72
N LEU A 244 -17.51 -3.81 -11.53
CA LEU A 244 -16.34 -3.89 -10.65
C LEU A 244 -15.18 -4.62 -11.31
N PHE A 245 -15.41 -5.78 -11.88
CA PHE A 245 -14.39 -6.57 -12.56
C PHE A 245 -13.71 -5.77 -13.68
N LEU A 246 -14.48 -5.00 -14.45
CA LEU A 246 -13.95 -4.16 -15.52
C LEU A 246 -13.17 -2.95 -14.98
N SER A 247 -13.68 -2.29 -13.93
CA SER A 247 -13.02 -1.13 -13.32
C SER A 247 -11.66 -1.47 -12.70
N ASP A 248 -11.50 -2.69 -12.21
CA ASP A 248 -10.25 -3.14 -11.58
C ASP A 248 -9.11 -3.37 -12.57
N LYS A 249 -9.40 -3.49 -13.87
CA LYS A 249 -8.38 -3.52 -14.91
C LYS A 249 -7.60 -2.21 -15.02
N SER A 250 -8.17 -1.10 -14.51
CA SER A 250 -7.55 0.25 -14.48
C SER A 250 -7.08 0.74 -15.86
N THR A 251 -7.69 0.25 -16.95
CA THR A 251 -7.48 0.72 -18.32
C THR A 251 -8.62 1.63 -18.73
N GLU A 252 -8.39 2.55 -19.69
CA GLU A 252 -9.45 3.44 -20.20
C GLU A 252 -10.67 2.65 -20.69
N GLU A 253 -10.45 1.60 -21.49
CA GLU A 253 -11.51 0.74 -22.00
C GLU A 253 -12.28 0.06 -20.85
N GLY A 254 -11.58 -0.49 -19.87
CA GLY A 254 -12.18 -1.13 -18.71
C GLY A 254 -13.01 -0.15 -17.86
N LEU A 255 -12.49 1.06 -17.64
CA LEU A 255 -13.19 2.10 -16.89
C LEU A 255 -14.46 2.59 -17.62
N ARG A 256 -14.38 2.82 -18.94
CA ARG A 256 -15.58 3.21 -19.73
C ARG A 256 -16.63 2.11 -19.80
N ALA A 257 -16.20 0.87 -20.01
CA ALA A 257 -17.12 -0.28 -19.98
C ALA A 257 -17.76 -0.47 -18.60
N SER A 258 -17.03 -0.25 -17.51
CA SER A 258 -17.59 -0.34 -16.15
C SER A 258 -18.72 0.66 -15.92
N LEU A 259 -18.60 1.89 -16.45
CA LEU A 259 -19.66 2.90 -16.36
C LEU A 259 -20.97 2.43 -17.01
N GLU A 260 -20.92 1.70 -18.13
CA GLU A 260 -22.10 1.14 -18.80
C GLU A 260 -22.77 0.09 -17.92
N PHE A 261 -22.00 -0.80 -17.31
CA PHE A 261 -22.52 -1.84 -16.43
C PHE A 261 -23.11 -1.27 -15.14
N PHE A 262 -22.46 -0.31 -14.51
CA PHE A 262 -23.01 0.37 -13.33
C PHE A 262 -24.29 1.14 -13.69
N GLY A 263 -24.34 1.81 -14.84
CA GLY A 263 -25.54 2.49 -15.33
C GLY A 263 -26.70 1.50 -15.49
N ARG A 264 -26.46 0.35 -16.14
CA ARG A 264 -27.48 -0.71 -16.29
C ARG A 264 -27.91 -1.31 -14.95
N ALA A 265 -26.99 -1.40 -13.97
CA ALA A 265 -27.34 -1.81 -12.61
C ALA A 265 -28.33 -0.82 -11.97
N LEU A 266 -28.11 0.48 -12.14
CA LEU A 266 -29.00 1.54 -11.67
C LEU A 266 -30.34 1.60 -12.41
N ASP A 267 -30.39 1.22 -13.68
CA ASP A 267 -31.66 1.04 -14.40
C ASP A 267 -32.52 -0.06 -13.77
N LYS A 268 -31.93 -1.09 -13.19
CA LYS A 268 -32.60 -2.18 -12.48
C LYS A 268 -32.92 -1.84 -11.03
N ASP A 269 -32.05 -1.15 -10.34
CA ASP A 269 -32.20 -0.68 -8.97
C ASP A 269 -31.62 0.73 -8.79
N PRO A 270 -32.41 1.79 -8.94
CA PRO A 270 -31.95 3.18 -8.78
C PRO A 270 -31.45 3.51 -7.37
N ARG A 271 -31.71 2.68 -6.36
CA ARG A 271 -31.27 2.84 -4.99
C ARG A 271 -30.03 1.99 -4.64
N PHE A 272 -29.32 1.52 -5.63
CA PHE A 272 -28.11 0.73 -5.41
C PHE A 272 -26.90 1.65 -5.18
N ALA A 273 -26.66 2.07 -3.93
CA ALA A 273 -25.60 3.02 -3.53
C ALA A 273 -24.22 2.61 -4.08
N ARG A 274 -23.85 1.33 -3.98
CA ARG A 274 -22.56 0.83 -4.47
C ARG A 274 -22.33 1.00 -5.96
N ALA A 275 -23.38 0.92 -6.78
CA ALA A 275 -23.26 1.17 -8.22
C ALA A 275 -22.91 2.66 -8.47
N TRP A 276 -23.48 3.58 -7.70
CA TRP A 276 -23.10 4.99 -7.72
C TRP A 276 -21.65 5.20 -7.27
N THR A 277 -21.20 4.51 -6.20
CA THR A 277 -19.81 4.53 -5.74
C THR A 277 -18.86 4.01 -6.83
N GLY A 278 -19.25 2.95 -7.54
CA GLY A 278 -18.51 2.40 -8.69
C GLY A 278 -18.39 3.40 -9.84
N ILE A 279 -19.45 4.16 -10.15
CA ILE A 279 -19.44 5.24 -11.14
C ILE A 279 -18.45 6.34 -10.71
N ALA A 280 -18.50 6.77 -9.44
CA ALA A 280 -17.59 7.77 -8.90
C ALA A 280 -16.13 7.32 -9.04
N LYS A 281 -15.82 6.07 -8.66
CA LYS A 281 -14.50 5.45 -8.81
C LYS A 281 -14.03 5.48 -10.27
N SER A 282 -14.86 5.06 -11.20
CA SER A 282 -14.48 4.96 -12.60
C SER A 282 -14.19 6.32 -13.21
N TRP A 283 -15.00 7.35 -12.92
CA TRP A 283 -14.76 8.71 -13.37
C TRP A 283 -13.50 9.33 -12.73
N LEU A 284 -13.23 9.05 -11.45
CA LEU A 284 -12.04 9.52 -10.76
C LEU A 284 -10.76 9.04 -11.47
N TRP A 285 -10.70 7.74 -11.82
CA TRP A 285 -9.54 7.19 -12.54
C TRP A 285 -9.47 7.62 -14.01
N LEU A 286 -10.61 7.95 -14.64
CA LEU A 286 -10.60 8.55 -15.99
C LEU A 286 -10.02 9.97 -15.99
N ALA A 287 -10.16 10.72 -14.89
CA ALA A 287 -9.55 12.04 -14.74
C ALA A 287 -8.01 12.00 -14.74
N ASP A 288 -7.42 10.83 -14.48
CA ASP A 288 -5.96 10.63 -14.45
C ASP A 288 -5.37 10.45 -15.87
N GLY A 289 -5.65 11.44 -16.72
CA GLY A 289 -5.05 11.58 -18.04
C GLY A 289 -5.87 11.09 -19.25
N TYR A 290 -7.17 10.77 -19.08
CA TYR A 290 -8.07 10.40 -20.18
C TYR A 290 -9.18 11.42 -20.43
N VAL A 291 -9.64 12.10 -19.39
CA VAL A 291 -10.72 13.08 -19.43
C VAL A 291 -10.30 14.34 -18.68
N GLU A 292 -10.73 15.50 -19.14
CA GLU A 292 -10.45 16.76 -18.45
C GLU A 292 -10.99 16.73 -17.00
N PRO A 293 -10.20 17.18 -16.01
CA PRO A 293 -10.57 17.10 -14.60
C PRO A 293 -11.90 17.74 -14.26
N LEU A 294 -12.20 18.94 -14.81
CA LEU A 294 -13.48 19.62 -14.57
C LEU A 294 -14.70 18.79 -14.96
N GLU A 295 -14.65 18.11 -16.11
CA GLU A 295 -15.71 17.21 -16.55
C GLU A 295 -15.77 15.98 -15.65
N ALA A 296 -14.64 15.27 -15.48
CA ALA A 296 -14.58 14.01 -14.76
C ALA A 296 -14.96 14.18 -13.28
N TYR A 297 -14.37 15.16 -12.57
CA TYR A 297 -14.68 15.38 -11.15
C TYR A 297 -16.11 15.93 -10.91
N SER A 298 -16.73 16.58 -11.89
CA SER A 298 -18.15 16.91 -11.81
C SER A 298 -19.02 15.64 -11.79
N LYS A 299 -18.66 14.62 -12.58
CA LYS A 299 -19.32 13.31 -12.58
C LYS A 299 -19.02 12.51 -11.31
N VAL A 300 -17.78 12.59 -10.80
CA VAL A 300 -17.42 12.00 -9.49
C VAL A 300 -18.33 12.56 -8.40
N ARG A 301 -18.49 13.90 -8.34
CA ARG A 301 -19.33 14.56 -7.33
C ARG A 301 -20.78 14.13 -7.42
N GLU A 302 -21.36 14.13 -8.62
CA GLU A 302 -22.74 13.70 -8.85
C GLU A 302 -22.95 12.28 -8.32
N ALA A 303 -22.07 11.36 -8.68
CA ALA A 303 -22.19 9.96 -8.30
C ALA A 303 -21.95 9.74 -6.79
N ALA A 304 -20.93 10.37 -6.20
CA ALA A 304 -20.64 10.26 -4.78
C ALA A 304 -21.79 10.81 -3.91
N VAL A 305 -22.35 11.95 -4.28
CA VAL A 305 -23.51 12.54 -3.57
C VAL A 305 -24.73 11.63 -3.67
N ASN A 306 -25.01 11.04 -4.85
CA ASN A 306 -26.11 10.08 -5.00
C ASN A 306 -25.89 8.83 -4.13
N ALA A 307 -24.68 8.29 -4.07
CA ALA A 307 -24.35 7.16 -3.21
C ALA A 307 -24.61 7.48 -1.73
N ILE A 308 -24.09 8.59 -1.23
CA ILE A 308 -24.24 9.04 0.17
C ILE A 308 -25.71 9.32 0.52
N ASN A 309 -26.48 9.92 -0.37
CA ASN A 309 -27.90 10.17 -0.15
C ASN A 309 -28.74 8.87 -0.02
N ILE A 310 -28.28 7.78 -0.63
CA ILE A 310 -28.91 6.47 -0.53
C ILE A 310 -28.42 5.73 0.70
N ASP A 311 -27.11 5.73 0.94
CA ASP A 311 -26.45 5.08 2.08
C ASP A 311 -25.23 5.89 2.55
N ASP A 312 -25.37 6.60 3.67
CA ASP A 312 -24.29 7.38 4.32
C ASP A 312 -23.19 6.48 4.91
N GLY A 313 -23.37 5.17 4.91
CA GLY A 313 -22.40 4.16 5.32
C GLY A 313 -21.40 3.76 4.21
N GLU A 314 -21.49 4.33 3.01
CA GLU A 314 -20.57 4.05 1.90
C GLU A 314 -19.25 4.83 2.06
N ALA A 315 -18.27 4.25 2.75
CA ALA A 315 -16.99 4.91 3.07
C ALA A 315 -16.27 5.46 1.83
N GLU A 316 -16.18 4.69 0.73
CA GLU A 316 -15.52 5.13 -0.48
C GLU A 316 -16.23 6.31 -1.16
N ALA A 317 -17.55 6.43 -1.05
CA ALA A 317 -18.28 7.56 -1.59
C ALA A 317 -17.87 8.88 -0.90
N HIS A 318 -17.63 8.85 0.42
CA HIS A 318 -17.08 10.00 1.16
C HIS A 318 -15.66 10.33 0.71
N VAL A 319 -14.80 9.32 0.42
CA VAL A 319 -13.47 9.57 -0.16
C VAL A 319 -13.58 10.30 -1.50
N TYR A 320 -14.46 9.85 -2.38
CA TYR A 320 -14.62 10.48 -3.70
C TYR A 320 -15.23 11.88 -3.60
N LEU A 321 -16.14 12.11 -2.66
CA LEU A 321 -16.65 13.45 -2.37
C LEU A 321 -15.53 14.36 -1.83
N ALA A 322 -14.65 13.86 -0.96
CA ALA A 322 -13.49 14.59 -0.46
C ALA A 322 -12.56 15.03 -1.61
N GLU A 323 -12.28 14.12 -2.56
CA GLU A 323 -11.49 14.44 -3.75
C GLU A 323 -12.12 15.56 -4.57
N THR A 324 -13.44 15.57 -4.74
CA THR A 324 -14.11 16.66 -5.47
C THR A 324 -14.05 17.98 -4.73
N LYS A 325 -14.19 18.02 -3.40
CA LYS A 325 -14.03 19.23 -2.60
C LYS A 325 -12.61 19.79 -2.70
N ARG A 326 -11.61 18.89 -2.67
CA ARG A 326 -10.20 19.25 -2.80
C ARG A 326 -9.89 19.85 -4.19
N ILE A 327 -10.38 19.23 -5.26
CA ILE A 327 -9.99 19.55 -6.64
C ILE A 327 -10.89 20.63 -7.25
N LEU A 328 -12.22 20.53 -7.12
CA LEU A 328 -13.13 21.49 -7.74
C LEU A 328 -13.34 22.75 -6.90
N ASP A 329 -13.37 22.63 -5.56
CA ASP A 329 -13.71 23.74 -4.68
C ASP A 329 -12.50 24.35 -3.99
N TRP A 330 -11.33 23.71 -4.07
CA TRP A 330 -10.14 24.02 -3.27
C TRP A 330 -10.45 24.07 -1.76
N ASP A 331 -11.53 23.36 -1.34
CA ASP A 331 -11.98 23.28 0.05
C ASP A 331 -11.27 22.15 0.81
N LEU A 332 -10.04 22.43 1.26
CA LEU A 332 -9.24 21.45 1.99
C LEU A 332 -9.85 21.07 3.36
N ARG A 333 -10.63 21.99 3.98
CA ARG A 333 -11.29 21.66 5.26
C ARG A 333 -12.48 20.73 5.07
N GLY A 334 -13.31 21.00 4.07
CA GLY A 334 -14.41 20.13 3.71
C GLY A 334 -13.92 18.76 3.21
N ALA A 335 -12.81 18.73 2.48
CA ALA A 335 -12.18 17.48 2.07
C ALA A 335 -11.67 16.67 3.28
N GLU A 336 -10.97 17.29 4.24
CA GLU A 336 -10.50 16.60 5.47
C GLU A 336 -11.67 16.01 6.25
N ALA A 337 -12.79 16.73 6.37
CA ALA A 337 -13.98 16.25 7.08
C ALA A 337 -14.56 14.98 6.42
N GLU A 338 -14.67 14.95 5.09
CA GLU A 338 -15.18 13.78 4.36
C GLU A 338 -14.20 12.59 4.45
N TYR A 339 -12.89 12.83 4.34
CA TYR A 339 -11.90 11.75 4.54
C TYR A 339 -11.97 11.15 5.94
N LEU A 340 -12.11 11.99 6.97
CA LEU A 340 -12.24 11.49 8.34
C LEU A 340 -13.56 10.76 8.55
N ARG A 341 -14.64 11.21 7.91
CA ARG A 341 -15.93 10.48 7.91
C ARG A 341 -15.79 9.10 7.27
N ALA A 342 -15.12 9.00 6.11
CA ALA A 342 -14.83 7.71 5.48
C ALA A 342 -14.04 6.78 6.42
N PHE A 343 -13.04 7.32 7.13
CA PHE A 343 -12.23 6.57 8.08
C PHE A 343 -13.03 6.12 9.32
N GLU A 344 -13.98 6.91 9.79
CA GLU A 344 -14.89 6.54 10.88
C GLU A 344 -15.82 5.39 10.48
N ILE A 345 -16.32 5.40 9.24
CA ILE A 345 -17.19 4.34 8.70
C ILE A 345 -16.41 3.04 8.53
N ASP A 346 -15.25 3.09 7.88
CA ASP A 346 -14.37 1.93 7.69
C ASP A 346 -12.89 2.32 7.83
N SER A 347 -12.35 2.15 9.01
CA SER A 347 -10.95 2.45 9.31
C SER A 347 -9.96 1.50 8.62
N ASN A 348 -10.43 0.35 8.11
CA ASN A 348 -9.63 -0.63 7.39
C ASN A 348 -9.76 -0.53 5.87
N SER A 349 -10.58 0.38 5.36
CA SER A 349 -10.66 0.68 3.93
C SER A 349 -9.28 1.12 3.39
N THR A 350 -8.73 0.34 2.47
CA THR A 350 -7.46 0.66 1.80
C THR A 350 -7.54 1.99 1.05
N PRO A 351 -8.58 2.25 0.20
CA PRO A 351 -8.75 3.54 -0.47
C PRO A 351 -8.80 4.71 0.51
N SER A 352 -9.60 4.61 1.58
CA SER A 352 -9.68 5.69 2.57
C SER A 352 -8.31 6.03 3.14
N ASN A 353 -7.54 5.03 3.54
CA ASN A 353 -6.24 5.25 4.18
C ASN A 353 -5.19 5.84 3.22
N TYR A 354 -5.08 5.39 1.96
CA TYR A 354 -4.06 5.96 1.07
C TYR A 354 -4.45 7.35 0.54
N PHE A 355 -5.74 7.65 0.30
CA PHE A 355 -6.16 9.00 -0.07
C PHE A 355 -5.95 10.00 1.08
N ILE A 356 -6.23 9.59 2.33
CA ILE A 356 -5.92 10.41 3.52
C ILE A 356 -4.41 10.65 3.63
N ALA A 357 -3.57 9.64 3.38
CA ALA A 357 -2.11 9.78 3.40
C ALA A 357 -1.65 10.79 2.33
N ALA A 358 -2.16 10.69 1.10
CA ALA A 358 -1.86 11.61 0.00
C ALA A 358 -2.34 13.04 0.31
N PHE A 359 -3.55 13.19 0.86
CA PHE A 359 -4.07 14.48 1.30
C PHE A 359 -3.17 15.13 2.34
N TYR A 360 -2.80 14.42 3.41
CA TYR A 360 -1.91 14.99 4.44
C TYR A 360 -0.52 15.28 3.89
N ALA A 361 0.00 14.49 2.94
CA ALA A 361 1.24 14.80 2.26
C ALA A 361 1.12 16.13 1.49
N ALA A 362 0.08 16.29 0.67
CA ALA A 362 -0.14 17.49 -0.14
C ALA A 362 -0.22 18.76 0.70
N ILE A 363 -0.85 18.72 1.88
CA ILE A 363 -0.95 19.87 2.78
C ILE A 363 0.24 20.04 3.73
N GLY A 364 1.31 19.25 3.58
CA GLY A 364 2.54 19.35 4.35
C GLY A 364 2.48 18.77 5.78
N GLU A 365 1.53 17.90 6.08
CA GLU A 365 1.40 17.18 7.37
C GLU A 365 2.16 15.84 7.32
N ARG A 366 3.49 15.92 7.25
CA ARG A 366 4.37 14.76 7.05
C ARG A 366 4.11 13.60 8.01
N GLU A 367 4.01 13.86 9.32
CA GLU A 367 3.81 12.81 10.32
C GLU A 367 2.48 12.08 10.16
N LYS A 368 1.39 12.84 9.88
CA LYS A 368 0.09 12.26 9.63
C LYS A 368 0.09 11.42 8.34
N ALA A 369 0.68 11.94 7.27
CA ALA A 369 0.80 11.22 6.00
C ALA A 369 1.52 9.88 6.19
N LEU A 370 2.66 9.85 6.86
CA LEU A 370 3.43 8.64 7.13
C LEU A 370 2.68 7.67 8.06
N THR A 371 1.90 8.17 9.01
CA THR A 371 1.07 7.34 9.88
C THR A 371 0.01 6.58 9.10
N TYR A 372 -0.78 7.27 8.25
CA TYR A 372 -1.79 6.62 7.42
C TYR A 372 -1.16 5.70 6.38
N LEU A 373 -0.03 6.10 5.78
CA LEU A 373 0.69 5.26 4.83
C LEU A 373 1.18 3.96 5.47
N SER A 374 1.78 4.03 6.67
CA SER A 374 2.21 2.85 7.42
C SER A 374 1.03 1.94 7.78
N ARG A 375 -0.12 2.52 8.13
CA ARG A 375 -1.35 1.78 8.38
C ARG A 375 -1.82 1.05 7.12
N THR A 376 -1.87 1.74 5.98
CA THR A 376 -2.29 1.18 4.70
C THR A 376 -1.43 -0.01 4.29
N ALA A 377 -0.09 0.11 4.44
CA ALA A 377 0.83 -0.97 4.13
C ALA A 377 0.65 -2.22 5.01
N LYS A 378 0.11 -2.06 6.22
CA LYS A 378 -0.24 -3.20 7.10
C LYS A 378 -1.57 -3.84 6.73
N ILE A 379 -2.54 -3.04 6.28
CA ILE A 379 -3.87 -3.51 5.88
C ILE A 379 -3.79 -4.23 4.53
N ASP A 380 -3.07 -3.64 3.56
CA ASP A 380 -3.02 -4.11 2.17
C ASP A 380 -1.56 -4.22 1.66
N PRO A 381 -0.81 -5.20 2.18
CA PRO A 381 0.62 -5.32 1.89
C PRO A 381 0.95 -5.74 0.45
N ALA A 382 0.01 -6.29 -0.30
CA ALA A 382 0.19 -6.68 -1.70
C ALA A 382 -0.55 -5.77 -2.71
N SER A 383 -0.95 -4.60 -2.28
CA SER A 383 -1.61 -3.62 -3.15
C SER A 383 -0.60 -2.86 -4.00
N LEU A 384 -0.84 -2.85 -5.30
CA LEU A 384 -0.10 -2.03 -6.26
C LEU A 384 -0.28 -0.54 -5.97
N TRP A 385 -1.52 -0.11 -5.69
CA TRP A 385 -1.82 1.29 -5.39
C TRP A 385 -1.15 1.76 -4.10
N VAL A 386 -1.17 0.94 -3.04
CA VAL A 386 -0.46 1.26 -1.79
C VAL A 386 1.03 1.43 -2.04
N SER A 387 1.64 0.53 -2.82
CA SER A 387 3.06 0.61 -3.15
C SER A 387 3.38 1.86 -3.98
N ASN A 388 2.50 2.23 -4.93
CA ASN A 388 2.70 3.44 -5.75
C ASN A 388 2.51 4.73 -4.94
N PHE A 389 1.44 4.86 -4.15
CA PHE A 389 1.25 6.01 -3.26
C PHE A 389 2.40 6.13 -2.25
N ALA A 390 2.89 5.00 -1.72
CA ALA A 390 4.04 4.99 -0.84
C ALA A 390 5.30 5.50 -1.53
N CYS A 391 5.60 5.00 -2.74
CA CYS A 391 6.73 5.45 -3.54
C CYS A 391 6.69 6.96 -3.77
N GLU A 392 5.55 7.50 -4.18
CA GLU A 392 5.38 8.91 -4.47
C GLU A 392 5.50 9.79 -3.21
N ILE A 393 4.80 9.43 -2.12
CA ILE A 393 4.84 10.19 -0.86
C ILE A 393 6.24 10.16 -0.25
N TYR A 394 6.91 9.01 -0.23
CA TYR A 394 8.30 8.90 0.25
C TYR A 394 9.25 9.76 -0.59
N ARG A 395 9.09 9.76 -1.91
CA ARG A 395 9.87 10.60 -2.82
C ARG A 395 9.70 12.09 -2.51
N TYR A 396 8.46 12.57 -2.34
CA TYR A 396 8.20 13.96 -1.97
C TYR A 396 8.83 14.33 -0.63
N PHE A 397 8.95 13.38 0.28
CA PHE A 397 9.57 13.62 1.59
C PHE A 397 11.09 13.38 1.62
N GLY A 398 11.71 13.09 0.47
CA GLY A 398 13.16 12.81 0.37
C GLY A 398 13.59 11.49 1.00
N LEU A 399 12.66 10.59 1.28
CA LEU A 399 12.90 9.25 1.82
C LEU A 399 13.19 8.29 0.66
N ILE A 400 14.35 8.46 0.02
CA ILE A 400 14.65 7.82 -1.27
C ILE A 400 14.75 6.30 -1.15
N ASP A 401 15.34 5.78 -0.08
CA ASP A 401 15.48 4.33 0.13
C ASP A 401 14.11 3.66 0.30
N GLU A 402 13.21 4.27 1.06
CA GLU A 402 11.84 3.80 1.26
C GLU A 402 11.01 3.92 -0.03
N ALA A 403 11.21 4.99 -0.80
CA ALA A 403 10.56 5.17 -2.10
C ALA A 403 11.00 4.11 -3.10
N MET A 404 12.31 3.81 -3.17
CA MET A 404 12.86 2.74 -4.01
C MET A 404 12.28 1.37 -3.64
N ALA A 405 12.28 1.04 -2.35
CA ALA A 405 11.72 -0.23 -1.87
C ALA A 405 10.23 -0.37 -2.22
N ALA A 406 9.45 0.71 -2.12
CA ALA A 406 8.04 0.72 -2.48
C ALA A 406 7.82 0.56 -4.01
N GLY A 407 8.60 1.27 -4.83
CA GLY A 407 8.54 1.17 -6.29
C GLY A 407 8.94 -0.21 -6.82
N GLU A 408 10.04 -0.78 -6.30
CA GLU A 408 10.50 -2.13 -6.64
C GLU A 408 9.47 -3.18 -6.22
N ARG A 409 8.84 -3.02 -5.05
CA ARG A 409 7.75 -3.89 -4.62
C ARG A 409 6.57 -3.86 -5.58
N SER A 410 6.19 -2.69 -6.09
CA SER A 410 5.11 -2.58 -7.07
C SER A 410 5.42 -3.38 -8.34
N LEU A 411 6.64 -3.27 -8.88
CA LEU A 411 7.07 -4.05 -10.05
C LEU A 411 7.16 -5.56 -9.77
N GLN A 412 7.52 -5.96 -8.55
CA GLN A 412 7.51 -7.37 -8.15
C GLN A 412 6.08 -7.95 -8.07
N LEU A 413 5.12 -7.12 -7.66
CA LEU A 413 3.72 -7.52 -7.58
C LEU A 413 3.11 -7.69 -8.98
N ASP A 414 3.31 -6.71 -9.86
CA ASP A 414 2.87 -6.76 -11.25
C ASP A 414 3.82 -5.94 -12.16
N PRO A 415 4.64 -6.61 -12.99
CA PRO A 415 5.54 -5.93 -13.92
C PRO A 415 4.84 -5.19 -15.06
N THR A 416 3.52 -5.35 -15.20
CA THR A 416 2.71 -4.72 -16.28
C THR A 416 1.84 -3.57 -15.79
N PHE A 417 1.89 -3.25 -14.51
CA PHE A 417 1.10 -2.17 -13.94
C PHE A 417 1.63 -0.81 -14.39
N LEU A 418 0.83 -0.08 -15.14
CA LEU A 418 1.21 1.12 -15.90
C LEU A 418 1.77 2.28 -15.08
N TYR A 419 1.53 2.29 -13.77
CA TYR A 419 1.95 3.39 -12.88
C TYR A 419 3.30 3.13 -12.18
N SER A 420 3.82 1.88 -12.20
CA SER A 420 5.02 1.52 -11.44
C SER A 420 6.31 2.01 -12.10
N GLU A 421 6.46 1.78 -13.42
CA GLU A 421 7.66 2.19 -14.14
C GLU A 421 7.91 3.69 -14.10
N PRO A 422 6.92 4.59 -14.35
CA PRO A 422 7.15 6.02 -14.33
C PRO A 422 7.64 6.56 -12.98
N LEU A 423 7.12 6.02 -11.88
CA LEU A 423 7.54 6.43 -10.54
C LEU A 423 8.96 5.99 -10.22
N LEU A 424 9.30 4.73 -10.52
CA LEU A 424 10.66 4.22 -10.32
C LEU A 424 11.67 4.91 -11.25
N ALA A 425 11.27 5.20 -12.50
CA ALA A 425 12.08 5.97 -13.43
C ALA A 425 12.35 7.39 -12.92
N ALA A 426 11.37 8.04 -12.28
CA ALA A 426 11.56 9.34 -11.65
C ALA A 426 12.62 9.29 -10.53
N LEU A 427 12.61 8.24 -9.70
CA LEU A 427 13.63 8.02 -8.66
C LEU A 427 15.02 7.80 -9.25
N TYR A 428 15.17 6.93 -10.27
CA TYR A 428 16.46 6.75 -10.95
C TYR A 428 16.98 8.06 -11.54
N ARG A 429 16.09 8.86 -12.15
CA ARG A 429 16.45 10.19 -12.65
C ARG A 429 16.96 11.11 -11.53
N GLU A 430 16.34 11.11 -10.36
CA GLU A 430 16.77 11.93 -9.21
C GLU A 430 18.11 11.47 -8.65
N MET A 431 18.40 10.17 -8.72
CA MET A 431 19.71 9.58 -8.36
C MET A 431 20.78 9.77 -9.43
N GLY A 432 20.48 10.43 -10.57
CA GLY A 432 21.41 10.61 -11.69
C GLY A 432 21.61 9.36 -12.56
N ARG A 433 20.83 8.29 -12.34
CA ARG A 433 20.82 7.05 -13.12
C ARG A 433 19.97 7.22 -14.38
N PHE A 434 20.37 8.10 -15.27
CA PHE A 434 19.55 8.51 -16.41
C PHE A 434 19.27 7.40 -17.41
N ASP A 435 20.23 6.52 -17.67
CA ASP A 435 20.03 5.40 -18.62
C ASP A 435 18.99 4.42 -18.09
N ASP A 436 19.00 4.11 -16.81
CA ASP A 436 18.00 3.26 -16.15
C ASP A 436 16.61 3.92 -16.19
N ALA A 437 16.54 5.22 -15.94
CA ALA A 437 15.29 5.98 -16.04
C ALA A 437 14.71 5.95 -17.46
N ILE A 438 15.54 6.18 -18.49
CA ILE A 438 15.13 6.13 -19.88
C ILE A 438 14.61 4.74 -20.25
N ALA A 439 15.29 3.68 -19.82
CA ALA A 439 14.87 2.30 -20.09
C ALA A 439 13.47 2.01 -19.53
N LEU A 440 13.19 2.44 -18.29
CA LEU A 440 11.87 2.26 -17.66
C LEU A 440 10.79 3.12 -18.34
N TYR A 441 11.08 4.38 -18.68
CA TYR A 441 10.11 5.21 -19.41
C TYR A 441 9.77 4.63 -20.79
N LYS A 442 10.74 4.08 -21.52
CA LYS A 442 10.48 3.40 -22.80
C LYS A 442 9.64 2.15 -22.61
N LYS A 443 9.91 1.35 -21.58
CA LYS A 443 9.08 0.20 -21.24
C LYS A 443 7.64 0.62 -20.92
N SER A 444 7.46 1.69 -20.12
CA SER A 444 6.13 2.25 -19.83
C SER A 444 5.42 2.74 -21.11
N GLN A 445 6.16 3.34 -22.05
CA GLN A 445 5.62 3.74 -23.36
C GLN A 445 5.15 2.53 -24.17
N ASP A 446 5.92 1.46 -24.19
CA ASP A 446 5.58 0.23 -24.91
C ASP A 446 4.31 -0.42 -24.33
N LEU A 447 4.14 -0.37 -23.01
CA LEU A 447 2.96 -0.92 -22.32
C LEU A 447 1.70 -0.07 -22.49
N SER A 448 1.84 1.26 -22.41
CA SER A 448 0.69 2.19 -22.40
C SER A 448 0.35 2.75 -23.79
N GLY A 449 1.28 2.68 -24.76
CA GLY A 449 1.19 3.37 -26.04
C GLY A 449 1.32 4.91 -25.94
N ARG A 450 1.61 5.46 -24.74
CA ARG A 450 1.68 6.91 -24.47
C ARG A 450 3.12 7.33 -24.20
N VAL A 451 3.51 8.50 -24.71
CA VAL A 451 4.84 9.07 -24.46
C VAL A 451 4.89 9.64 -23.03
N PRO A 452 5.75 9.12 -22.14
CA PRO A 452 5.84 9.64 -20.78
C PRO A 452 6.55 11.01 -20.76
N PHE A 453 5.92 12.04 -20.16
CA PHE A 453 6.55 13.35 -19.98
C PHE A 453 7.85 13.28 -19.15
N GLY A 454 7.99 12.30 -18.26
CA GLY A 454 9.20 12.02 -17.50
C GLY A 454 10.43 11.76 -18.36
N LEU A 455 10.25 11.30 -19.59
CA LEU A 455 11.33 11.13 -20.56
C LEU A 455 11.89 12.50 -21.00
N ALA A 456 11.02 13.48 -21.28
CA ALA A 456 11.44 14.84 -21.61
C ALA A 456 12.23 15.47 -20.45
N ILE A 457 11.76 15.29 -19.21
CA ILE A 457 12.45 15.76 -18.01
C ILE A 457 13.83 15.13 -17.89
N THR A 458 13.95 13.83 -18.18
CA THR A 458 15.23 13.11 -18.11
C THR A 458 16.22 13.66 -19.12
N TYR A 459 15.83 13.84 -20.38
CA TYR A 459 16.68 14.45 -21.38
C TYR A 459 17.07 15.90 -21.04
N ALA A 460 16.13 16.69 -20.51
CA ALA A 460 16.41 18.05 -20.07
C ALA A 460 17.49 18.07 -18.95
N LYS A 461 17.42 17.18 -17.96
CA LYS A 461 18.44 17.03 -16.90
C LYS A 461 19.80 16.57 -17.43
N MET A 462 19.81 15.82 -18.52
CA MET A 462 21.05 15.44 -19.22
C MET A 462 21.60 16.58 -20.12
N ASN A 463 21.00 17.77 -20.10
CA ASN A 463 21.29 18.90 -21.00
C ASN A 463 21.06 18.61 -22.49
N ARG A 464 20.23 17.60 -22.80
CA ARG A 464 19.79 17.21 -24.15
C ARG A 464 18.49 17.95 -24.50
N ARG A 465 18.62 19.29 -24.68
CA ARG A 465 17.46 20.19 -24.73
C ARG A 465 16.57 19.96 -25.96
N GLU A 466 17.15 19.66 -27.12
CA GLU A 466 16.40 19.43 -28.36
C GLU A 466 15.53 18.19 -28.23
N GLU A 467 16.08 17.08 -27.72
CA GLU A 467 15.34 15.84 -27.53
C GLU A 467 14.24 15.99 -26.47
N ALA A 468 14.52 16.77 -25.41
CA ALA A 468 13.50 17.09 -24.42
C ALA A 468 12.31 17.83 -25.03
N ARG A 469 12.56 18.76 -25.98
CA ARG A 469 11.49 19.50 -26.68
C ARG A 469 10.74 18.62 -27.68
N GLU A 470 11.44 17.78 -28.43
CA GLU A 470 10.79 16.82 -29.32
C GLU A 470 9.80 15.92 -28.57
N ILE A 471 10.20 15.40 -27.41
CA ILE A 471 9.32 14.60 -26.55
C ILE A 471 8.17 15.45 -26.01
N LEU A 472 8.42 16.68 -25.56
CA LEU A 472 7.36 17.58 -25.09
C LEU A 472 6.32 17.88 -26.17
N GLU A 473 6.77 18.17 -27.40
CA GLU A 473 5.89 18.36 -28.56
C GLU A 473 5.06 17.11 -28.85
N ALA A 474 5.68 15.91 -28.79
CA ALA A 474 4.97 14.66 -28.97
C ALA A 474 3.90 14.41 -27.89
N VAL A 475 4.20 14.75 -26.62
CA VAL A 475 3.24 14.68 -25.52
C VAL A 475 2.06 15.63 -25.76
N CYS A 476 2.33 16.89 -26.13
CA CYS A 476 1.29 17.89 -26.40
C CYS A 476 0.46 17.57 -27.66
N ALA A 477 1.06 16.90 -28.65
CA ALA A 477 0.39 16.52 -29.89
C ALA A 477 -0.47 15.25 -29.77
N SER A 478 -0.39 14.52 -28.66
CA SER A 478 -1.14 13.27 -28.44
C SER A 478 -2.65 13.55 -28.41
N ARG A 479 -3.35 13.20 -29.51
CA ARG A 479 -4.80 13.42 -29.62
C ARG A 479 -5.56 12.46 -28.73
N GLY A 480 -6.54 12.99 -27.98
CA GLY A 480 -7.51 12.20 -27.21
C GLY A 480 -7.08 11.81 -25.79
N SER A 481 -5.95 12.34 -25.29
CA SER A 481 -5.57 12.21 -23.89
C SER A 481 -5.32 13.58 -23.25
N TYR A 482 -5.82 13.77 -22.06
CA TYR A 482 -5.52 14.94 -21.24
C TYR A 482 -4.06 14.85 -20.73
N THR A 483 -3.32 15.95 -20.82
CA THR A 483 -1.98 16.06 -20.20
C THR A 483 -2.00 17.21 -19.20
N PRO A 484 -1.78 16.93 -17.90
CA PRO A 484 -1.81 17.94 -16.87
C PRO A 484 -0.80 19.08 -17.12
N GLY A 485 -1.24 20.34 -16.93
CA GLY A 485 -0.39 21.51 -17.13
C GLY A 485 0.80 21.54 -16.19
N ASP A 486 0.66 21.07 -14.97
CA ASP A 486 1.75 20.96 -14.00
C ASP A 486 2.83 19.93 -14.42
N ALA A 487 2.46 18.85 -15.11
CA ALA A 487 3.42 17.90 -15.70
C ALA A 487 4.24 18.56 -16.81
N ILE A 488 3.61 19.36 -17.67
CA ILE A 488 4.29 20.15 -18.72
C ILE A 488 5.15 21.25 -18.10
N ALA A 489 4.64 21.95 -17.07
CA ALA A 489 5.38 22.97 -16.33
C ALA A 489 6.68 22.41 -15.73
N HIS A 490 6.67 21.18 -15.25
CA HIS A 490 7.88 20.54 -14.72
C HIS A 490 8.98 20.42 -15.80
N VAL A 491 8.63 20.07 -17.05
CA VAL A 491 9.60 20.04 -18.14
C VAL A 491 10.21 21.43 -18.36
N TYR A 492 9.39 22.48 -18.41
CA TYR A 492 9.85 23.87 -18.57
C TYR A 492 10.73 24.34 -17.41
N VAL A 493 10.42 23.96 -16.16
CA VAL A 493 11.28 24.26 -15.01
C VAL A 493 12.67 23.69 -15.19
N VAL A 494 12.78 22.42 -15.62
CA VAL A 494 14.10 21.78 -15.84
C VAL A 494 14.83 22.39 -17.02
N LEU A 495 14.12 22.87 -18.03
CA LEU A 495 14.69 23.63 -19.15
C LEU A 495 15.07 25.06 -18.76
N ASN A 496 14.79 25.52 -17.52
CA ASN A 496 14.96 26.88 -17.03
C ASN A 496 14.14 27.93 -17.81
N GLU A 497 12.97 27.51 -18.30
CA GLU A 497 11.98 28.30 -19.06
C GLU A 497 10.81 28.66 -18.12
N HIS A 498 11.10 29.49 -17.10
CA HIS A 498 10.17 29.74 -15.97
C HIS A 498 8.87 30.45 -16.41
N GLU A 499 8.91 31.29 -17.46
CA GLU A 499 7.69 31.96 -17.96
C GLU A 499 6.71 30.95 -18.58
N ASP A 500 7.22 29.97 -19.33
CA ASP A 500 6.41 28.91 -19.91
C ASP A 500 5.89 27.98 -18.82
N ALA A 501 6.74 27.66 -17.82
CA ALA A 501 6.32 26.89 -16.66
C ALA A 501 5.16 27.55 -15.89
N MET A 502 5.24 28.87 -15.68
CA MET A 502 4.17 29.60 -15.00
C MET A 502 2.88 29.64 -15.79
N ARG A 503 2.95 29.74 -17.14
CA ARG A 503 1.77 29.69 -18.00
C ARG A 503 1.07 28.33 -17.90
N GLU A 504 1.83 27.26 -17.89
CA GLU A 504 1.29 25.89 -17.76
C GLU A 504 0.71 25.63 -16.36
N LEU A 505 1.30 26.19 -15.30
CA LEU A 505 0.74 26.12 -13.96
C LEU A 505 -0.58 26.90 -13.81
N GLU A 506 -0.72 28.07 -14.47
CA GLU A 506 -2.01 28.77 -14.51
C GLU A 506 -3.04 27.97 -15.30
N ARG A 507 -2.67 27.32 -16.41
CA ARG A 507 -3.54 26.40 -17.13
C ARG A 507 -3.97 25.24 -16.24
N ALA A 508 -3.03 24.62 -15.51
CA ALA A 508 -3.33 23.53 -14.56
C ALA A 508 -4.32 23.97 -13.47
N TYR A 509 -4.21 25.21 -13.01
CA TYR A 509 -5.17 25.78 -12.05
C TYR A 509 -6.56 25.95 -12.68
N GLU A 510 -6.65 26.50 -13.89
CA GLU A 510 -7.92 26.72 -14.60
C GLU A 510 -8.61 25.40 -14.96
N GLU A 511 -7.85 24.35 -15.29
CA GLU A 511 -8.33 23.02 -15.61
C GLU A 511 -8.60 22.15 -14.38
N HIS A 512 -8.30 22.64 -13.17
CA HIS A 512 -8.38 21.89 -11.92
C HIS A 512 -7.60 20.58 -11.93
N SER A 513 -6.34 20.61 -12.39
CA SER A 513 -5.47 19.44 -12.43
C SER A 513 -5.40 18.74 -11.07
N SER A 514 -5.60 17.42 -11.07
CA SER A 514 -5.64 16.59 -9.84
C SER A 514 -4.31 16.57 -9.09
N SER A 515 -3.18 16.70 -9.82
CA SER A 515 -1.82 16.70 -9.28
C SER A 515 -1.36 18.08 -8.76
N LEU A 516 -2.09 19.14 -9.05
CA LEU A 516 -1.68 20.51 -8.71
C LEU A 516 -1.45 20.72 -7.20
N HIS A 517 -2.13 19.98 -6.31
CA HIS A 517 -1.91 20.07 -4.86
C HIS A 517 -0.52 19.65 -4.41
N PHE A 518 0.20 18.88 -5.21
CA PHE A 518 1.53 18.42 -4.85
C PHE A 518 2.64 19.40 -5.23
N ILE A 519 2.37 20.46 -6.02
CA ILE A 519 3.40 21.42 -6.46
C ILE A 519 4.15 22.08 -5.29
N GLY A 520 3.47 22.25 -4.14
CA GLY A 520 4.07 22.85 -2.95
C GLY A 520 5.17 21.99 -2.32
N ILE A 521 4.98 20.66 -2.33
CA ILE A 521 5.93 19.69 -1.75
C ILE A 521 6.84 19.05 -2.79
N ALA A 522 6.49 19.09 -4.06
CA ALA A 522 7.28 18.48 -5.12
C ALA A 522 8.64 19.20 -5.26
N PRO A 523 9.77 18.46 -5.17
CA PRO A 523 11.10 19.05 -5.25
C PRO A 523 11.37 19.68 -6.61
N GLU A 524 10.68 19.25 -7.63
CA GLU A 524 10.80 19.75 -9.00
C GLU A 524 10.51 21.24 -9.13
N PHE A 525 9.55 21.75 -8.35
CA PHE A 525 9.14 23.15 -8.36
C PHE A 525 9.92 24.04 -7.37
N ALA A 526 10.94 23.50 -6.70
CA ALA A 526 11.77 24.28 -5.79
C ALA A 526 12.34 25.57 -6.41
N PRO A 527 12.77 25.60 -7.71
CA PRO A 527 13.24 26.85 -8.33
C PRO A 527 12.19 27.96 -8.42
N LEU A 528 10.89 27.61 -8.43
CA LEU A 528 9.81 28.58 -8.53
C LEU A 528 9.30 29.10 -7.18
N ARG A 529 9.72 28.55 -6.05
CA ARG A 529 9.20 28.89 -4.71
C ARG A 529 9.43 30.36 -4.30
N SER A 530 10.39 31.05 -4.92
CA SER A 530 10.61 32.50 -4.75
C SER A 530 9.80 33.37 -5.70
N ASP A 531 9.17 32.83 -6.73
CA ASP A 531 8.29 33.56 -7.66
C ASP A 531 6.93 33.82 -6.99
N LYS A 532 6.54 35.09 -6.91
CA LYS A 532 5.28 35.51 -6.29
C LYS A 532 4.05 34.89 -6.99
N ARG A 533 4.14 34.66 -8.30
CA ARG A 533 3.05 34.02 -9.09
C ARG A 533 2.86 32.58 -8.64
N PHE A 534 3.97 31.83 -8.48
CA PHE A 534 3.93 30.46 -7.97
C PHE A 534 3.34 30.41 -6.57
N VAL A 535 3.80 31.30 -5.67
CA VAL A 535 3.25 31.43 -4.31
C VAL A 535 1.75 31.69 -4.36
N SER A 536 1.30 32.60 -5.26
CA SER A 536 -0.13 32.91 -5.44
C SER A 536 -0.94 31.69 -5.88
N ILE A 537 -0.43 30.85 -6.81
CA ILE A 537 -1.13 29.62 -7.21
C ILE A 537 -1.24 28.68 -6.00
N VAL A 538 -0.16 28.48 -5.25
CA VAL A 538 -0.16 27.63 -4.05
C VAL A 538 -1.19 28.11 -3.02
N GLU A 539 -1.34 29.43 -2.81
CA GLU A 539 -2.34 30.01 -1.91
C GLU A 539 -3.77 29.85 -2.46
N ARG A 540 -3.98 30.05 -3.76
CA ARG A 540 -5.29 29.93 -4.43
C ARG A 540 -5.86 28.51 -4.36
N ILE A 541 -5.02 27.48 -4.37
CA ILE A 541 -5.44 26.09 -4.16
C ILE A 541 -5.57 25.70 -2.68
N GLY A 542 -5.57 26.69 -1.77
CA GLY A 542 -5.80 26.49 -0.34
C GLY A 542 -4.59 26.03 0.49
N LEU A 543 -3.41 25.90 -0.11
CA LEU A 543 -2.20 25.49 0.58
C LEU A 543 -1.52 26.66 1.30
N LYS A 544 -0.71 26.34 2.31
CA LYS A 544 0.10 27.32 3.07
C LYS A 544 1.56 27.20 2.63
N PRO A 545 2.10 28.17 1.83
CA PRO A 545 3.46 28.08 1.28
C PRO A 545 4.52 27.77 2.32
N GLN A 546 4.47 28.45 3.49
CA GLN A 546 5.46 28.27 4.55
C GLN A 546 5.50 26.83 5.09
N LYS A 547 4.35 26.12 5.06
CA LYS A 547 4.22 24.76 5.53
C LYS A 547 4.68 23.75 4.49
N VAL A 548 4.13 23.87 3.26
CA VAL A 548 4.43 22.90 2.20
C VAL A 548 5.86 23.01 1.68
N PHE A 549 6.45 24.23 1.64
CA PHE A 549 7.85 24.40 1.21
C PHE A 549 8.85 23.87 2.24
N ALA A 550 8.48 23.81 3.52
CA ALA A 550 9.37 23.31 4.57
C ALA A 550 9.53 21.78 4.53
N VAL A 551 8.60 21.05 3.93
CA VAL A 551 8.61 19.58 3.87
C VAL A 551 9.84 19.01 3.17
N THR A 552 10.34 19.71 2.13
CA THR A 552 11.49 19.28 1.32
C THR A 552 12.79 19.96 1.70
N ALA A 553 12.77 20.88 2.69
CA ALA A 553 13.96 21.56 3.21
C ALA A 553 14.60 20.80 4.39
N ALA A 554 13.96 19.78 4.90
CA ALA A 554 14.39 18.92 6.01
C ALA A 554 14.91 17.59 5.49
#